data_cd37f66bb962d704c6542f3b2b383d51
#
_entry.id   cd37f66bb962d704c6542f3b2b383d51
#
_cell.length_a   1.000
_cell.length_b   1.000
_cell.length_c   1.000
_cell.angle_alpha   90.00
_cell.angle_beta   90.00
_cell.angle_gamma   90.00
#
_symmetry.space_group_name_H-M   'P 1'
#
loop_
_entity.id
_entity.type
_entity.pdbx_description
1 polymer ?
#
loop_
_entity_poly.entity_id
_entity_poly.type
_entity_poly.pdbx_seq_one_letter_code
_entity_poly.pdbx_strand_id
1 'polypeptide(L)'
;MTWILLATGVLAWAWLLVALTVAFVNHGRVRRMVETRRWLPYALFARYRFMGVLGGALAKLHVPSAVRHREIIEAHQAISLADMEQLRDIVVEMDDLPTIKKGKEALGLTTMFGMSTFPVHKRPSPFTHPMQYPPYLIPGVPARPFYEAAEFEWAQVLEREYPSIKKELNQVLSESGAGFKGYMSEANFRHQGWNTFNFFFYGKKFEENCERCPETTRILESLPRFEKDHIMFSSLNPHARIPPHVGPMNGILRGHLGLVVPPGCFIRVGPDERTWEEGKMMVFDDSFEHEVWNHSDFVRIVLFMNFWHPCFADREIPVLERFRAAYERGPLSRVHADNQAAKRAHDLEVRVPQKAQVA
;
A
#
# COMPACT_ATOMS: atom_id res chain seq x y z
N MET A 1 25.47 9.80 37.18
CA MET A 1 26.33 10.59 36.28
C MET A 1 27.03 9.73 35.22
N THR A 2 27.64 8.61 35.53
CA THR A 2 28.38 7.72 34.64
C THR A 2 27.54 7.13 33.48
N TRP A 3 26.28 6.79 33.70
CA TRP A 3 25.39 6.24 32.68
C TRP A 3 24.91 7.26 31.64
N ILE A 4 24.80 8.54 32.00
CA ILE A 4 24.45 9.63 31.11
C ILE A 4 25.60 9.93 30.14
N LEU A 5 26.83 9.88 30.62
CA LEU A 5 28.04 10.06 29.81
C LEU A 5 28.28 8.91 28.84
N LEU A 6 27.94 7.68 29.21
CA LEU A 6 27.98 6.52 28.32
C LEU A 6 26.91 6.62 27.24
N ALA A 7 25.68 7.03 27.58
CA ALA A 7 24.59 7.19 26.64
C ALA A 7 24.84 8.33 25.62
N THR A 8 25.41 9.46 26.10
CA THR A 8 25.80 10.58 25.22
C THR A 8 26.97 10.21 24.32
N GLY A 9 27.93 9.42 24.80
CA GLY A 9 29.03 8.89 24.04
C GLY A 9 28.57 7.96 22.92
N VAL A 10 27.66 7.03 23.20
CA VAL A 10 27.08 6.11 22.19
C VAL A 10 26.26 6.87 21.16
N LEU A 11 25.48 7.87 21.55
CA LEU A 11 24.73 8.73 20.64
C LEU A 11 25.65 9.58 19.75
N ALA A 12 26.74 10.12 20.30
CA ALA A 12 27.74 10.87 19.56
C ALA A 12 28.47 9.98 18.55
N TRP A 13 28.81 8.74 18.90
CA TRP A 13 29.39 7.77 17.96
C TRP A 13 28.41 7.33 16.89
N ALA A 14 27.14 7.14 17.21
CA ALA A 14 26.08 6.82 16.23
C ALA A 14 25.91 7.99 15.25
N TRP A 15 25.89 9.24 15.72
CA TRP A 15 25.85 10.44 14.89
C TRP A 15 27.10 10.61 14.04
N LEU A 16 28.28 10.33 14.58
CA LEU A 16 29.53 10.37 13.83
C LEU A 16 29.56 9.31 12.73
N LEU A 17 29.07 8.09 13.00
CA LEU A 17 28.91 7.04 11.98
C LEU A 17 27.90 7.45 10.90
N VAL A 18 26.77 8.06 11.26
CA VAL A 18 25.81 8.59 10.28
C VAL A 18 26.41 9.74 9.49
N ALA A 19 27.11 10.67 10.13
CA ALA A 19 27.77 11.79 9.47
C ALA A 19 28.91 11.33 8.54
N LEU A 20 29.72 10.35 8.96
CA LEU A 20 30.74 9.73 8.14
C LEU A 20 30.13 8.94 6.99
N THR A 21 29.01 8.25 7.19
CA THR A 21 28.30 7.55 6.12
C THR A 21 27.73 8.55 5.12
N VAL A 22 27.16 9.67 5.56
CA VAL A 22 26.66 10.75 4.70
C VAL A 22 27.79 11.48 3.99
N ALA A 23 28.92 11.77 4.67
CA ALA A 23 30.09 12.37 4.06
C ALA A 23 30.79 11.42 3.08
N PHE A 24 30.80 10.12 3.39
CA PHE A 24 31.32 9.08 2.52
C PHE A 24 30.43 8.86 1.29
N VAL A 25 29.11 9.02 1.42
CA VAL A 25 28.14 8.98 0.30
C VAL A 25 28.36 10.15 -0.69
N ASN A 26 28.92 11.29 -0.25
CA ASN A 26 29.18 12.44 -1.11
C ASN A 26 30.54 12.38 -1.86
N HIS A 27 31.38 11.38 -1.61
CA HIS A 27 32.67 11.25 -2.32
C HIS A 27 32.54 10.33 -3.54
N GLY A 28 33.10 10.75 -4.69
CA GLY A 28 32.95 10.10 -6.00
C GLY A 28 33.35 8.60 -6.09
N ARG A 29 34.09 8.05 -5.08
CA ARG A 29 34.32 6.60 -4.95
C ARG A 29 33.10 5.85 -4.50
N VAL A 30 32.29 6.46 -3.65
CA VAL A 30 31.07 5.89 -3.13
C VAL A 30 29.95 5.97 -4.16
N ARG A 31 29.96 6.98 -5.01
CA ARG A 31 29.06 7.07 -6.16
C ARG A 31 29.16 5.81 -7.03
N ARG A 32 30.34 5.25 -7.30
CA ARG A 32 30.52 3.98 -8.01
C ARG A 32 30.08 2.75 -7.23
N MET A 33 30.24 2.73 -5.88
CA MET A 33 29.71 1.66 -5.05
C MET A 33 28.18 1.72 -4.93
N VAL A 34 27.61 2.91 -4.94
CA VAL A 34 26.16 3.14 -5.04
C VAL A 34 25.64 2.69 -6.40
N GLU A 35 26.35 2.98 -7.47
CA GLU A 35 26.03 2.55 -8.84
C GLU A 35 26.02 1.02 -8.99
N THR A 36 26.86 0.28 -8.24
CA THR A 36 26.83 -1.20 -8.23
C THR A 36 25.82 -1.78 -7.27
N ARG A 37 25.18 -0.96 -6.42
CA ARG A 37 24.09 -1.31 -5.49
C ARG A 37 24.37 -2.49 -4.54
N ARG A 38 25.59 -3.02 -4.52
CA ARG A 38 25.98 -4.20 -3.74
C ARG A 38 25.90 -3.99 -2.22
N TRP A 39 26.07 -2.75 -1.74
CA TRP A 39 26.07 -2.41 -0.32
C TRP A 39 24.68 -2.04 0.24
N LEU A 40 23.70 -1.71 -0.63
CA LEU A 40 22.37 -1.22 -0.22
C LEU A 40 21.65 -2.19 0.73
N PRO A 41 21.63 -3.52 0.50
CA PRO A 41 21.02 -4.45 1.44
C PRO A 41 21.66 -4.41 2.82
N TYR A 42 22.98 -4.32 2.87
CA TYR A 42 23.72 -4.28 4.14
C TYR A 42 23.43 -2.99 4.92
N ALA A 43 23.35 -1.85 4.27
CA ALA A 43 23.00 -0.58 4.89
C ALA A 43 21.56 -0.56 5.40
N LEU A 44 20.61 -1.05 4.61
CA LEU A 44 19.21 -1.17 5.01
C LEU A 44 19.04 -2.19 6.13
N PHE A 45 19.67 -3.36 6.02
CA PHE A 45 19.66 -4.38 7.08
C PHE A 45 20.24 -3.82 8.39
N ALA A 46 21.40 -3.16 8.35
CA ALA A 46 22.01 -2.56 9.52
C ALA A 46 21.08 -1.51 10.17
N ARG A 47 20.43 -0.66 9.34
CA ARG A 47 19.46 0.32 9.83
C ARG A 47 18.27 -0.34 10.54
N TYR A 48 17.64 -1.32 9.91
CA TYR A 48 16.48 -2.01 10.48
C TYR A 48 16.85 -2.79 11.74
N ARG A 49 17.98 -3.51 11.74
CA ARG A 49 18.48 -4.23 12.92
C ARG A 49 18.81 -3.28 14.07
N PHE A 50 19.43 -2.13 13.78
CA PHE A 50 19.70 -1.11 14.78
C PHE A 50 18.41 -0.58 15.41
N MET A 51 17.42 -0.23 14.60
CA MET A 51 16.12 0.24 15.08
C MET A 51 15.41 -0.83 15.93
N GLY A 52 15.44 -2.09 15.51
CA GLY A 52 14.88 -3.20 16.26
C GLY A 52 15.57 -3.43 17.60
N VAL A 53 16.90 -3.40 17.64
CA VAL A 53 17.68 -3.57 18.88
C VAL A 53 17.46 -2.40 19.84
N LEU A 54 17.54 -1.16 19.33
CA LEU A 54 17.32 0.04 20.14
C LEU A 54 15.89 0.07 20.70
N GLY A 55 14.89 -0.17 19.84
CA GLY A 55 13.50 -0.21 20.27
C GLY A 55 13.22 -1.30 21.30
N GLY A 56 13.79 -2.50 21.11
CA GLY A 56 13.69 -3.60 22.08
C GLY A 56 14.32 -3.27 23.43
N ALA A 57 15.46 -2.58 23.45
CA ALA A 57 16.08 -2.10 24.68
C ALA A 57 15.19 -1.06 25.38
N LEU A 58 14.65 -0.09 24.65
CA LEU A 58 13.73 0.93 25.18
C LEU A 58 12.43 0.31 25.70
N ALA A 59 11.89 -0.70 25.03
CA ALA A 59 10.70 -1.42 25.48
C ALA A 59 10.95 -2.16 26.82
N LYS A 60 12.11 -2.80 26.98
CA LYS A 60 12.55 -3.43 28.25
C LYS A 60 12.69 -2.40 29.36
N LEU A 61 13.06 -1.17 29.06
CA LEU A 61 13.14 -0.05 30.02
C LEU A 61 11.76 0.62 30.24
N HIS A 62 10.67 0.02 29.75
CA HIS A 62 9.30 0.52 29.89
C HIS A 62 9.10 1.95 29.35
N VAL A 63 9.86 2.35 28.34
CA VAL A 63 9.63 3.64 27.66
C VAL A 63 8.26 3.59 26.95
N PRO A 64 7.30 4.48 27.28
CA PRO A 64 5.92 4.36 26.83
C PRO A 64 5.75 4.32 25.29
N SER A 65 6.57 5.07 24.56
CA SER A 65 6.57 5.04 23.08
C SER A 65 7.05 3.70 22.54
N ALA A 66 8.10 3.11 23.11
CA ALA A 66 8.62 1.81 22.67
C ALA A 66 7.66 0.66 23.00
N VAL A 67 6.96 0.72 24.14
CA VAL A 67 5.94 -0.27 24.50
C VAL A 67 4.76 -0.19 23.54
N ARG A 68 4.32 1.01 23.17
CA ARG A 68 3.22 1.24 22.21
C ARG A 68 3.53 0.73 20.79
N HIS A 69 4.81 0.75 20.38
CA HIS A 69 5.24 0.35 19.03
C HIS A 69 5.95 -1.02 19.03
N ARG A 70 5.55 -1.90 19.92
CA ARG A 70 6.19 -3.23 20.09
C ARG A 70 6.17 -4.05 18.79
N GLU A 71 5.05 -4.05 18.06
CA GLU A 71 4.91 -4.79 16.80
C GLU A 71 5.88 -4.29 15.73
N ILE A 72 6.07 -2.96 15.63
CA ILE A 72 7.06 -2.36 14.73
C ILE A 72 8.48 -2.82 15.09
N ILE A 73 8.79 -2.83 16.38
CA ILE A 73 10.10 -3.27 16.88
C ILE A 73 10.35 -4.74 16.54
N GLU A 74 9.35 -5.59 16.74
CA GLU A 74 9.39 -7.02 16.41
C GLU A 74 9.54 -7.22 14.89
N ALA A 75 8.82 -6.44 14.05
CA ALA A 75 8.97 -6.47 12.61
C ALA A 75 10.39 -6.07 12.17
N HIS A 76 10.98 -5.03 12.74
CA HIS A 76 12.38 -4.65 12.47
C HIS A 76 13.37 -5.75 12.86
N GLN A 77 13.10 -6.46 13.95
CA GLN A 77 13.95 -7.57 14.40
C GLN A 77 13.83 -8.81 13.50
N ALA A 78 12.68 -8.99 12.86
CA ALA A 78 12.41 -10.12 11.97
C ALA A 78 13.08 -10.00 10.59
N ILE A 79 13.53 -8.79 10.16
CA ILE A 79 14.18 -8.58 8.87
C ILE A 79 15.53 -9.32 8.85
N SER A 80 15.69 -10.22 7.90
CA SER A 80 16.97 -10.93 7.65
C SER A 80 17.78 -10.26 6.53
N LEU A 81 19.09 -10.55 6.49
CA LEU A 81 19.93 -10.10 5.38
C LEU A 81 19.50 -10.73 4.05
N ALA A 82 19.07 -12.01 4.09
CA ALA A 82 18.58 -12.71 2.91
C ALA A 82 17.34 -12.04 2.30
N ASP A 83 16.39 -11.56 3.12
CA ASP A 83 15.22 -10.80 2.63
C ASP A 83 15.68 -9.53 1.91
N MET A 84 16.68 -8.84 2.44
CA MET A 84 17.21 -7.62 1.85
C MET A 84 17.98 -7.87 0.56
N GLU A 85 18.70 -8.99 0.47
CA GLU A 85 19.41 -9.40 -0.74
C GLU A 85 18.46 -9.81 -1.85
N GLN A 86 17.43 -10.59 -1.53
CA GLN A 86 16.37 -10.96 -2.46
C GLN A 86 15.65 -9.71 -3.02
N LEU A 87 15.28 -8.79 -2.14
CA LEU A 87 14.63 -7.55 -2.55
C LEU A 87 15.54 -6.68 -3.42
N ARG A 88 16.85 -6.59 -3.09
CA ARG A 88 17.84 -5.90 -3.92
C ARG A 88 17.85 -6.43 -5.35
N ASP A 89 17.92 -7.74 -5.52
CA ASP A 89 18.05 -8.33 -6.84
C ASP A 89 16.82 -8.01 -7.71
N ILE A 90 15.62 -8.09 -7.12
CA ILE A 90 14.39 -7.69 -7.78
C ILE A 90 14.39 -6.19 -8.11
N VAL A 91 14.82 -5.35 -7.17
CA VAL A 91 14.88 -3.88 -7.38
C VAL A 91 15.87 -3.49 -8.46
N VAL A 92 17.02 -4.18 -8.53
CA VAL A 92 17.98 -3.96 -9.62
C VAL A 92 17.34 -4.27 -10.98
N GLU A 93 16.59 -5.36 -11.07
CA GLU A 93 15.86 -5.71 -12.28
C GLU A 93 14.75 -4.69 -12.60
N MET A 94 14.00 -4.26 -11.58
CA MET A 94 12.97 -3.20 -11.74
C MET A 94 13.56 -1.88 -12.22
N ASP A 95 14.72 -1.50 -11.73
CA ASP A 95 15.39 -0.26 -12.13
C ASP A 95 15.76 -0.21 -13.62
N ASP A 96 15.88 -1.36 -14.27
CA ASP A 96 16.17 -1.50 -15.69
C ASP A 96 14.90 -1.58 -16.56
N LEU A 97 13.71 -1.67 -15.95
CA LEU A 97 12.46 -1.65 -16.70
C LEU A 97 12.29 -0.32 -17.44
N PRO A 98 11.87 -0.33 -18.72
CA PRO A 98 11.77 0.88 -19.55
C PRO A 98 10.94 1.99 -18.93
N THR A 99 9.80 1.67 -18.35
CA THR A 99 8.90 2.64 -17.70
C THR A 99 9.60 3.29 -16.49
N ILE A 100 10.23 2.51 -15.64
CA ILE A 100 10.93 2.98 -14.43
C ILE A 100 12.18 3.78 -14.81
N LYS A 101 12.95 3.31 -15.80
CA LYS A 101 14.13 4.01 -16.30
C LYS A 101 13.79 5.40 -16.81
N LYS A 102 12.78 5.52 -17.66
CA LYS A 102 12.29 6.81 -18.16
C LYS A 102 11.84 7.74 -17.03
N GLY A 103 11.11 7.21 -16.05
CA GLY A 103 10.68 7.98 -14.88
C GLY A 103 11.85 8.45 -14.02
N LYS A 104 12.85 7.60 -13.78
CA LYS A 104 14.07 7.98 -13.05
C LYS A 104 14.86 9.08 -13.76
N GLU A 105 15.04 8.95 -15.06
CA GLU A 105 15.72 9.97 -15.89
C GLU A 105 15.00 11.32 -15.78
N ALA A 106 13.67 11.33 -15.90
CA ALA A 106 12.87 12.54 -15.77
C ALA A 106 12.97 13.21 -14.38
N LEU A 107 13.25 12.41 -13.34
CA LEU A 107 13.35 12.87 -11.95
C LEU A 107 14.80 13.10 -11.49
N GLY A 108 15.80 12.82 -12.31
CA GLY A 108 17.22 12.86 -11.93
C GLY A 108 17.59 11.85 -10.85
N LEU A 109 16.90 10.68 -10.82
CA LEU A 109 17.10 9.62 -9.83
C LEU A 109 18.05 8.54 -10.34
N THR A 110 18.86 7.99 -9.44
CA THR A 110 19.75 6.86 -9.75
C THR A 110 19.10 5.50 -9.44
N THR A 111 18.12 5.46 -8.54
CA THR A 111 17.38 4.24 -8.16
C THR A 111 15.92 4.54 -7.94
N MET A 112 15.04 3.55 -8.08
CA MET A 112 13.62 3.73 -7.78
C MET A 112 13.34 4.05 -6.29
N PHE A 113 14.18 3.61 -5.37
CA PHE A 113 14.04 3.96 -3.94
C PHE A 113 14.27 5.44 -3.65
N GLY A 114 14.98 6.17 -4.53
CA GLY A 114 15.15 7.61 -4.36
C GLY A 114 13.82 8.36 -4.28
N MET A 115 12.79 7.83 -4.92
CA MET A 115 11.48 8.48 -5.00
C MET A 115 10.72 8.47 -3.67
N SER A 116 10.76 7.38 -2.90
CA SER A 116 10.07 7.27 -1.60
C SER A 116 10.66 8.20 -0.53
N THR A 117 11.93 8.60 -0.69
CA THR A 117 12.62 9.54 0.19
C THR A 117 12.53 10.99 -0.28
N PHE A 118 12.02 11.23 -1.50
CA PHE A 118 11.95 12.55 -2.09
C PHE A 118 10.83 13.37 -1.45
N PRO A 119 11.09 14.59 -0.93
CA PRO A 119 10.04 15.43 -0.39
C PRO A 119 8.96 15.69 -1.44
N VAL A 120 7.68 15.46 -1.09
CA VAL A 120 6.54 15.54 -2.01
C VAL A 120 6.53 16.84 -2.82
N HIS A 121 6.82 17.98 -2.18
CA HIS A 121 6.85 19.30 -2.82
C HIS A 121 8.00 19.50 -3.83
N LYS A 122 8.96 18.59 -3.90
CA LYS A 122 10.08 18.61 -4.85
C LYS A 122 9.91 17.65 -6.02
N ARG A 123 8.80 16.92 -6.04
CA ARG A 123 8.53 15.93 -7.09
C ARG A 123 7.87 16.62 -8.28
N PRO A 124 8.37 16.45 -9.53
CA PRO A 124 7.78 17.09 -10.69
C PRO A 124 6.47 16.40 -11.14
N SER A 125 5.51 17.18 -11.60
CA SER A 125 4.36 16.71 -12.36
C SER A 125 4.83 16.10 -13.70
N PRO A 126 4.19 15.03 -14.25
CA PRO A 126 2.93 14.42 -13.80
C PRO A 126 3.11 13.20 -12.87
N PHE A 127 4.31 12.92 -12.40
CA PHE A 127 4.60 11.67 -11.67
C PHE A 127 4.28 11.72 -10.18
N THR A 128 3.86 12.88 -9.67
CA THR A 128 3.63 13.03 -8.23
C THR A 128 2.51 14.02 -7.91
N HIS A 129 1.87 13.78 -6.77
CA HIS A 129 0.84 14.63 -6.21
C HIS A 129 1.05 14.73 -4.68
N PRO A 130 0.75 15.86 -4.02
CA PRO A 130 0.92 16.02 -2.56
C PRO A 130 0.22 14.97 -1.71
N MET A 131 -0.92 14.47 -2.15
CA MET A 131 -1.70 13.45 -1.46
C MET A 131 -1.36 12.01 -1.90
N GLN A 132 -0.34 11.80 -2.75
CA GLN A 132 0.14 10.49 -3.16
C GLN A 132 1.46 10.18 -2.43
N TYR A 133 1.37 9.34 -1.39
CA TYR A 133 2.54 9.00 -0.56
C TYR A 133 2.61 7.52 -0.16
N PRO A 134 2.47 6.59 -1.12
CA PRO A 134 2.59 5.17 -0.83
C PRO A 134 4.00 4.86 -0.30
N PRO A 135 4.18 3.76 0.44
CA PRO A 135 5.49 3.27 0.84
C PRO A 135 6.46 3.09 -0.34
N TYR A 136 5.95 2.62 -1.47
CA TYR A 136 6.69 2.48 -2.71
C TYR A 136 6.09 3.33 -3.81
N LEU A 137 6.75 4.42 -4.11
CA LEU A 137 6.42 5.24 -5.25
C LEU A 137 7.33 4.85 -6.42
N ILE A 138 6.75 4.22 -7.44
CA ILE A 138 7.45 3.79 -8.65
C ILE A 138 7.57 4.98 -9.59
N PRO A 139 8.79 5.39 -9.98
CA PRO A 139 8.99 6.49 -10.92
C PRO A 139 8.47 6.13 -12.32
N GLY A 140 7.91 7.11 -13.02
CA GLY A 140 7.37 6.94 -14.37
C GLY A 140 5.88 6.57 -14.43
N VAL A 141 5.25 6.26 -13.30
CA VAL A 141 3.81 6.05 -13.21
C VAL A 141 3.10 7.39 -13.05
N PRO A 142 2.15 7.75 -13.93
CA PRO A 142 1.41 8.99 -13.82
C PRO A 142 0.59 9.07 -12.53
N ALA A 143 0.52 10.27 -11.93
CA ALA A 143 -0.23 10.52 -10.70
C ALA A 143 -1.63 11.06 -11.05
N ARG A 144 -2.64 10.20 -11.09
CA ARG A 144 -4.05 10.55 -11.33
C ARG A 144 -4.92 9.88 -10.28
N PRO A 145 -5.70 10.62 -9.48
CA PRO A 145 -6.59 10.03 -8.47
C PRO A 145 -7.61 9.05 -9.06
N PHE A 146 -8.29 9.47 -10.13
CA PHE A 146 -9.27 8.66 -10.85
C PHE A 146 -8.93 8.53 -12.32
N TYR A 147 -9.37 7.43 -12.91
CA TYR A 147 -9.31 7.12 -14.33
C TYR A 147 -10.72 6.91 -14.84
N GLU A 148 -10.96 7.26 -16.11
CA GLU A 148 -12.26 6.97 -16.73
C GLU A 148 -12.33 5.50 -17.13
N ALA A 149 -13.42 4.80 -16.76
CA ALA A 149 -13.59 3.38 -17.06
C ALA A 149 -13.48 3.07 -18.56
N ALA A 150 -13.87 4.03 -19.40
CA ALA A 150 -13.77 3.92 -20.86
C ALA A 150 -12.33 3.82 -21.39
N GLU A 151 -11.31 4.19 -20.58
CA GLU A 151 -9.91 4.03 -20.95
C GLU A 151 -9.46 2.54 -20.91
N PHE A 152 -10.29 1.64 -20.35
CA PHE A 152 -9.93 0.25 -20.11
C PHE A 152 -10.93 -0.71 -20.73
N GLU A 153 -10.48 -1.58 -21.64
CA GLU A 153 -11.32 -2.62 -22.24
C GLU A 153 -11.87 -3.58 -21.19
N TRP A 154 -11.07 -3.97 -20.20
CA TRP A 154 -11.49 -4.84 -19.11
C TRP A 154 -12.61 -4.25 -18.25
N ALA A 155 -12.66 -2.93 -18.08
CA ALA A 155 -13.73 -2.28 -17.35
C ALA A 155 -15.06 -2.40 -18.11
N GLN A 156 -15.03 -2.24 -19.44
CA GLN A 156 -16.20 -2.43 -20.28
C GLN A 156 -16.69 -3.88 -20.30
N VAL A 157 -15.76 -4.85 -20.23
CA VAL A 157 -16.11 -6.28 -20.07
C VAL A 157 -16.88 -6.48 -18.76
N LEU A 158 -16.38 -5.95 -17.64
CA LEU A 158 -17.01 -6.09 -16.33
C LEU A 158 -18.37 -5.42 -16.24
N GLU A 159 -18.54 -4.23 -16.85
CA GLU A 159 -19.85 -3.57 -16.93
C GLU A 159 -20.88 -4.40 -17.73
N ARG A 160 -20.45 -5.01 -18.83
CA ARG A 160 -21.29 -5.89 -19.65
C ARG A 160 -21.68 -7.17 -18.91
N GLU A 161 -20.75 -7.73 -18.13
CA GLU A 161 -20.94 -8.98 -17.35
C GLU A 161 -21.60 -8.74 -15.97
N TYR A 162 -21.89 -7.47 -15.63
CA TYR A 162 -22.55 -7.12 -14.37
C TYR A 162 -23.78 -7.97 -14.02
N PRO A 163 -24.73 -8.28 -14.97
CA PRO A 163 -25.89 -9.08 -14.62
C PRO A 163 -25.54 -10.48 -14.09
N SER A 164 -24.55 -11.14 -14.67
CA SER A 164 -24.09 -12.47 -14.26
C SER A 164 -23.43 -12.40 -12.87
N ILE A 165 -22.56 -11.43 -12.66
CA ILE A 165 -21.88 -11.20 -11.37
C ILE A 165 -22.90 -10.87 -10.26
N LYS A 166 -23.85 -9.98 -10.56
CA LYS A 166 -24.91 -9.60 -9.62
C LYS A 166 -25.81 -10.78 -9.24
N LYS A 167 -26.13 -11.65 -10.20
CA LYS A 167 -26.92 -12.86 -9.97
C LYS A 167 -26.22 -13.77 -8.95
N GLU A 168 -24.92 -14.03 -9.13
CA GLU A 168 -24.16 -14.89 -8.20
C GLU A 168 -24.01 -14.24 -6.83
N LEU A 169 -23.76 -12.93 -6.76
CA LEU A 169 -23.77 -12.21 -5.49
C LEU A 169 -25.12 -12.41 -4.75
N ASN A 170 -26.26 -12.27 -5.45
CA ASN A 170 -27.58 -12.45 -4.84
C ASN A 170 -27.80 -13.88 -4.34
N GLN A 171 -27.27 -14.90 -5.04
CA GLN A 171 -27.28 -16.27 -4.57
C GLN A 171 -26.48 -16.41 -3.26
N VAL A 172 -25.26 -15.89 -3.22
CA VAL A 172 -24.43 -15.87 -2.01
C VAL A 172 -25.16 -15.19 -0.85
N LEU A 173 -25.79 -14.04 -1.07
CA LEU A 173 -26.50 -13.28 -0.04
C LEU A 173 -27.76 -14.00 0.47
N SER A 174 -28.39 -14.86 -0.34
CA SER A 174 -29.59 -15.61 0.03
C SER A 174 -29.30 -16.82 0.94
N GLU A 175 -28.05 -17.26 1.00
CA GLU A 175 -27.63 -18.40 1.81
C GLU A 175 -27.41 -17.97 3.28
N SER A 176 -27.92 -18.77 4.22
CA SER A 176 -27.65 -18.54 5.64
C SER A 176 -26.15 -18.69 5.91
N GLY A 177 -25.49 -17.63 6.39
CA GLY A 177 -24.05 -17.59 6.61
C GLY A 177 -23.26 -17.27 5.35
N ALA A 178 -23.69 -16.29 4.60
CA ALA A 178 -23.22 -15.88 3.26
C ALA A 178 -21.68 -15.90 3.00
N GLY A 179 -20.86 -16.29 3.99
CA GLY A 179 -19.41 -16.43 3.84
C GLY A 179 -18.64 -15.10 3.88
N PHE A 180 -19.33 -13.98 4.08
CA PHE A 180 -18.66 -12.71 4.34
C PHE A 180 -17.98 -12.72 5.70
N LYS A 181 -16.70 -12.38 5.73
CA LYS A 181 -15.88 -12.27 6.96
C LYS A 181 -15.39 -10.86 7.12
N GLY A 182 -15.20 -10.42 8.37
CA GLY A 182 -14.58 -9.13 8.63
C GLY A 182 -13.24 -9.02 7.87
N TYR A 183 -13.00 -7.89 7.23
CA TYR A 183 -11.75 -7.67 6.51
C TYR A 183 -10.59 -7.79 7.49
N MET A 184 -9.78 -8.79 7.28
CA MET A 184 -8.59 -9.08 8.07
C MET A 184 -7.40 -8.33 7.49
N SER A 185 -7.34 -7.03 7.68
CA SER A 185 -6.06 -6.37 7.65
C SER A 185 -5.43 -6.50 9.04
N GLU A 186 -4.24 -7.06 9.08
CA GLU A 186 -3.48 -7.23 10.30
C GLU A 186 -3.36 -5.89 11.05
N ALA A 187 -3.58 -5.98 12.36
CA ALA A 187 -3.24 -5.03 13.42
C ALA A 187 -3.90 -3.64 13.43
N ASN A 188 -4.16 -2.95 12.32
CA ASN A 188 -4.54 -1.53 12.36
C ASN A 188 -5.88 -1.12 11.72
N PHE A 189 -6.55 -2.03 11.01
CA PHE A 189 -7.82 -1.76 10.34
C PHE A 189 -8.94 -2.64 10.89
N ARG A 190 -9.14 -2.67 12.20
CA ARG A 190 -10.40 -3.17 12.76
C ARG A 190 -11.53 -2.22 12.38
N HIS A 191 -11.83 -2.13 11.08
CA HIS A 191 -12.99 -1.42 10.62
C HIS A 191 -14.21 -2.24 10.98
N GLN A 192 -14.84 -1.84 12.05
CA GLN A 192 -16.17 -2.34 12.36
C GLN A 192 -17.06 -2.06 11.14
N GLY A 193 -17.49 -3.12 10.49
CA GLY A 193 -18.42 -3.01 9.37
C GLY A 193 -17.87 -3.16 7.97
N TRP A 194 -16.56 -3.38 7.77
CA TRP A 194 -16.02 -3.81 6.48
C TRP A 194 -15.87 -5.32 6.44
N ASN A 195 -16.58 -5.97 5.51
CA ASN A 195 -16.56 -7.43 5.35
C ASN A 195 -16.27 -7.81 3.91
N THR A 196 -15.69 -8.99 3.70
CA THR A 196 -15.24 -9.48 2.40
C THR A 196 -15.63 -10.92 2.16
N PHE A 197 -15.95 -11.21 0.90
CA PHE A 197 -16.06 -12.56 0.36
C PHE A 197 -14.96 -12.69 -0.69
N ASN A 198 -13.85 -13.35 -0.33
CA ASN A 198 -12.63 -13.35 -1.12
C ASN A 198 -12.64 -14.41 -2.21
N PHE A 199 -12.28 -14.03 -3.44
CA PHE A 199 -11.93 -14.93 -4.54
C PHE A 199 -10.42 -15.22 -4.56
N PHE A 200 -9.61 -14.15 -4.46
CA PHE A 200 -8.15 -14.21 -4.40
C PHE A 200 -7.64 -13.27 -3.33
N PHE A 201 -6.66 -13.72 -2.56
CA PHE A 201 -6.04 -12.91 -1.52
C PHE A 201 -4.58 -13.33 -1.30
N TYR A 202 -3.64 -12.43 -1.47
CA TYR A 202 -2.19 -12.70 -1.44
C TYR A 202 -1.77 -13.89 -2.33
N GLY A 203 -2.30 -13.93 -3.56
CA GLY A 203 -2.01 -14.98 -4.54
C GLY A 203 -2.66 -16.34 -4.22
N LYS A 204 -3.44 -16.43 -3.13
CA LYS A 204 -4.22 -17.63 -2.78
C LYS A 204 -5.61 -17.55 -3.40
N LYS A 205 -6.01 -18.58 -4.14
CA LYS A 205 -7.38 -18.78 -4.58
C LYS A 205 -8.24 -19.39 -3.44
N PHE A 206 -9.44 -18.87 -3.26
CA PHE A 206 -10.44 -19.40 -2.33
C PHE A 206 -11.41 -20.30 -3.08
N GLU A 207 -11.02 -21.55 -3.27
CA GLU A 207 -11.73 -22.49 -4.14
C GLU A 207 -13.22 -22.61 -3.81
N GLU A 208 -13.60 -22.74 -2.53
CA GLU A 208 -14.98 -22.79 -2.10
C GLU A 208 -15.80 -21.58 -2.57
N ASN A 209 -15.26 -20.37 -2.44
CA ASN A 209 -15.93 -19.15 -2.88
C ASN A 209 -15.99 -19.05 -4.42
N CYS A 210 -14.93 -19.49 -5.10
CA CYS A 210 -14.88 -19.54 -6.56
C CYS A 210 -15.89 -20.56 -7.13
N GLU A 211 -16.06 -21.70 -6.48
CA GLU A 211 -17.06 -22.71 -6.86
C GLU A 211 -18.51 -22.22 -6.65
N ARG A 212 -18.74 -21.37 -5.66
CA ARG A 212 -20.06 -20.73 -5.42
C ARG A 212 -20.38 -19.61 -6.41
N CYS A 213 -19.36 -19.03 -7.06
CA CYS A 213 -19.47 -17.96 -8.05
C CYS A 213 -18.67 -18.30 -9.32
N PRO A 214 -19.01 -19.38 -10.03
CA PRO A 214 -18.20 -19.88 -11.16
C PRO A 214 -18.14 -18.91 -12.33
N GLU A 215 -19.22 -18.20 -12.66
CA GLU A 215 -19.21 -17.21 -13.74
C GLU A 215 -18.38 -15.99 -13.39
N THR A 216 -18.53 -15.46 -12.17
CA THR A 216 -17.67 -14.36 -11.69
C THR A 216 -16.20 -14.77 -11.74
N THR A 217 -15.86 -15.97 -11.27
CA THR A 217 -14.49 -16.49 -11.32
C THR A 217 -13.97 -16.60 -12.74
N ARG A 218 -14.76 -17.17 -13.67
CA ARG A 218 -14.40 -17.30 -15.08
C ARG A 218 -14.15 -15.94 -15.72
N ILE A 219 -15.02 -14.96 -15.46
CA ILE A 219 -14.87 -13.60 -15.95
C ILE A 219 -13.57 -12.99 -15.43
N LEU A 220 -13.33 -13.03 -14.13
CA LEU A 220 -12.13 -12.48 -13.49
C LEU A 220 -10.84 -13.11 -14.06
N GLU A 221 -10.80 -14.43 -14.20
CA GLU A 221 -9.63 -15.15 -14.74
C GLU A 221 -9.37 -14.87 -16.23
N SER A 222 -10.37 -14.40 -16.97
CA SER A 222 -10.24 -14.04 -18.38
C SER A 222 -9.71 -12.62 -18.63
N LEU A 223 -9.69 -11.78 -17.60
CA LEU A 223 -9.30 -10.37 -17.74
C LEU A 223 -7.80 -10.20 -17.96
N PRO A 224 -7.38 -9.35 -18.93
CA PRO A 224 -5.97 -9.03 -19.12
C PRO A 224 -5.45 -8.20 -17.95
N ARG A 225 -4.15 -8.36 -17.63
CA ARG A 225 -3.45 -7.59 -16.58
C ARG A 225 -4.08 -7.73 -15.19
N PHE A 226 -4.87 -8.76 -14.99
CA PHE A 226 -5.54 -9.09 -13.75
C PHE A 226 -4.52 -9.50 -12.68
N GLU A 227 -4.51 -8.78 -11.59
CA GLU A 227 -3.61 -9.06 -10.47
C GLU A 227 -4.36 -9.87 -9.41
N LYS A 228 -3.90 -11.11 -9.19
CA LYS A 228 -4.55 -12.12 -8.32
C LYS A 228 -4.31 -11.84 -6.83
N ASP A 229 -4.58 -10.62 -6.41
CA ASP A 229 -4.51 -10.22 -5.02
C ASP A 229 -5.64 -9.26 -4.68
N HIS A 230 -6.22 -9.43 -3.48
CA HIS A 230 -7.34 -8.62 -2.99
C HIS A 230 -8.51 -8.54 -3.99
N ILE A 231 -8.97 -9.70 -4.49
CA ILE A 231 -10.14 -9.79 -5.34
C ILE A 231 -11.31 -10.33 -4.54
N MET A 232 -12.37 -9.54 -4.39
CA MET A 232 -13.43 -9.87 -3.44
C MET A 232 -14.75 -9.13 -3.72
N PHE A 233 -15.85 -9.69 -3.28
CA PHE A 233 -16.99 -8.84 -2.95
C PHE A 233 -16.67 -8.13 -1.64
N SER A 234 -16.62 -6.81 -1.70
CA SER A 234 -16.31 -5.93 -0.57
C SER A 234 -17.59 -5.25 -0.11
N SER A 235 -18.03 -5.55 1.11
CA SER A 235 -19.23 -4.96 1.72
C SER A 235 -18.86 -3.98 2.84
N LEU A 236 -19.55 -2.86 2.86
CA LEU A 236 -19.45 -1.86 3.93
C LEU A 236 -20.82 -1.68 4.56
N ASN A 237 -20.90 -1.96 5.87
CA ASN A 237 -22.13 -1.90 6.65
C ASN A 237 -22.74 -0.48 6.66
N PRO A 238 -24.04 -0.35 7.01
CA PRO A 238 -24.65 0.95 7.29
C PRO A 238 -23.83 1.76 8.28
N HIS A 239 -23.71 3.07 8.00
CA HIS A 239 -23.00 4.05 8.85
C HIS A 239 -21.52 3.75 9.11
N ALA A 240 -20.93 2.81 8.36
CA ALA A 240 -19.52 2.47 8.48
C ALA A 240 -18.64 3.40 7.64
N ARG A 241 -17.36 3.49 8.05
CA ARG A 241 -16.34 4.29 7.38
C ARG A 241 -15.03 3.52 7.30
N ILE A 242 -14.34 3.62 6.17
CA ILE A 242 -12.94 3.23 6.04
C ILE A 242 -12.13 4.53 6.13
N PRO A 243 -11.32 4.73 7.20
CA PRO A 243 -10.59 6.00 7.41
C PRO A 243 -9.51 6.24 6.36
N PRO A 244 -8.95 7.48 6.28
CA PRO A 244 -7.91 7.83 5.33
C PRO A 244 -6.72 6.87 5.39
N HIS A 245 -6.33 6.33 4.24
CA HIS A 245 -5.18 5.45 4.08
C HIS A 245 -4.64 5.53 2.65
N VAL A 246 -3.52 4.88 2.40
CA VAL A 246 -2.91 4.75 1.09
C VAL A 246 -2.58 3.29 0.81
N GLY A 247 -2.66 2.89 -0.45
CA GLY A 247 -2.17 1.60 -0.92
C GLY A 247 -0.64 1.50 -0.88
N PRO A 248 -0.09 0.30 -1.09
CA PRO A 248 1.35 0.07 -0.95
C PRO A 248 2.19 0.69 -2.07
N MET A 249 1.65 0.85 -3.28
CA MET A 249 2.38 1.33 -4.46
C MET A 249 1.44 1.95 -5.50
N ASN A 250 1.99 2.83 -6.35
CA ASN A 250 1.28 3.45 -7.46
C ASN A 250 1.30 2.64 -8.77
N GLY A 251 1.84 1.43 -8.75
CA GLY A 251 1.90 0.56 -9.94
C GLY A 251 0.63 -0.24 -10.21
N ILE A 252 -0.38 -0.12 -9.36
CA ILE A 252 -1.63 -0.88 -9.40
C ILE A 252 -2.80 0.09 -9.34
N LEU A 253 -3.81 -0.16 -10.17
CA LEU A 253 -5.10 0.53 -10.11
C LEU A 253 -6.13 -0.35 -9.42
N ARG A 254 -7.02 0.27 -8.66
CA ARG A 254 -8.21 -0.36 -8.08
C ARG A 254 -9.38 -0.23 -9.03
N GLY A 255 -10.06 -1.36 -9.28
CA GLY A 255 -11.33 -1.39 -9.97
C GLY A 255 -12.45 -1.77 -9.00
N HIS A 256 -13.49 -0.97 -8.94
CA HIS A 256 -14.72 -1.26 -8.20
C HIS A 256 -15.91 -1.32 -9.15
N LEU A 257 -16.51 -2.50 -9.36
CA LEU A 257 -17.81 -2.60 -9.99
C LEU A 257 -18.90 -2.42 -8.94
N GLY A 258 -19.76 -1.43 -9.09
CA GLY A 258 -20.92 -1.22 -8.19
C GLY A 258 -21.90 -2.38 -8.29
N LEU A 259 -22.17 -3.08 -7.18
CA LEU A 259 -23.10 -4.20 -7.15
C LEU A 259 -24.35 -3.87 -6.32
N VAL A 260 -24.19 -3.31 -5.13
CA VAL A 260 -25.28 -2.78 -4.29
C VAL A 260 -24.82 -1.41 -3.81
N VAL A 261 -25.45 -0.36 -4.30
CA VAL A 261 -25.00 1.02 -4.06
C VAL A 261 -26.17 1.89 -3.60
N PRO A 262 -26.45 1.88 -2.29
CA PRO A 262 -27.47 2.79 -1.74
C PRO A 262 -26.99 4.25 -1.82
N PRO A 263 -27.92 5.22 -1.90
CA PRO A 263 -27.57 6.65 -1.82
C PRO A 263 -26.78 6.97 -0.54
N GLY A 264 -25.83 7.90 -0.63
CA GLY A 264 -25.02 8.32 0.52
C GLY A 264 -23.74 7.50 0.72
N CYS A 265 -23.29 6.76 -0.31
CA CYS A 265 -21.98 6.10 -0.33
C CYS A 265 -20.99 6.88 -1.16
N PHE A 266 -19.85 7.24 -0.56
CA PHE A 266 -18.83 8.10 -1.18
C PHE A 266 -17.43 7.51 -1.00
N ILE A 267 -16.56 7.83 -1.94
CA ILE A 267 -15.12 7.63 -1.83
C ILE A 267 -14.41 8.94 -2.19
N ARG A 268 -13.47 9.36 -1.34
CA ARG A 268 -12.51 10.41 -1.66
C ARG A 268 -11.17 9.76 -2.04
N VAL A 269 -10.58 10.18 -3.13
CA VAL A 269 -9.23 9.78 -3.56
C VAL A 269 -8.44 11.05 -3.87
N GLY A 270 -7.42 11.33 -3.09
CA GLY A 270 -6.74 12.62 -3.16
C GLY A 270 -7.73 13.76 -2.89
N PRO A 271 -7.81 14.79 -3.77
CA PRO A 271 -8.73 15.91 -3.62
C PRO A 271 -10.14 15.61 -4.13
N ASP A 272 -10.36 14.53 -4.87
CA ASP A 272 -11.58 14.28 -5.62
C ASP A 272 -12.49 13.30 -4.86
N GLU A 273 -13.81 13.59 -4.87
CA GLU A 273 -14.84 12.73 -4.30
C GLU A 273 -15.76 12.21 -5.41
N ARG A 274 -16.06 10.90 -5.35
CA ARG A 274 -17.01 10.25 -6.28
C ARG A 274 -17.94 9.31 -5.53
N THR A 275 -19.08 8.98 -6.15
CA THR A 275 -20.01 7.93 -5.72
C THR A 275 -20.02 6.81 -6.75
N TRP A 276 -20.38 5.59 -6.32
CA TRP A 276 -20.56 4.45 -7.23
C TRP A 276 -21.93 4.47 -7.87
N GLU A 277 -22.03 3.81 -9.01
CA GLU A 277 -23.29 3.44 -9.67
C GLU A 277 -23.33 1.93 -9.85
N GLU A 278 -24.52 1.32 -9.70
CA GLU A 278 -24.67 -0.12 -9.96
C GLU A 278 -24.44 -0.43 -11.44
N GLY A 279 -23.66 -1.49 -11.70
CA GLY A 279 -23.28 -1.91 -13.04
C GLY A 279 -22.20 -1.04 -13.70
N LYS A 280 -21.65 -0.03 -12.99
CA LYS A 280 -20.59 0.84 -13.48
C LYS A 280 -19.28 0.60 -12.77
N MET A 281 -18.20 0.68 -13.54
CA MET A 281 -16.84 0.59 -13.03
C MET A 281 -16.35 1.96 -12.56
N MET A 282 -15.75 1.95 -11.38
CA MET A 282 -14.94 3.05 -10.87
C MET A 282 -13.49 2.58 -10.82
N VAL A 283 -12.58 3.34 -11.44
CA VAL A 283 -11.14 3.02 -11.47
C VAL A 283 -10.36 4.15 -10.81
N PHE A 284 -9.49 3.82 -9.87
CA PHE A 284 -8.70 4.82 -9.15
C PHE A 284 -7.32 4.28 -8.73
N ASP A 285 -6.42 5.20 -8.43
CA ASP A 285 -5.09 4.92 -7.88
C ASP A 285 -5.15 5.02 -6.35
N ASP A 286 -5.11 3.87 -5.68
CA ASP A 286 -5.18 3.78 -4.22
C ASP A 286 -3.89 4.22 -3.51
N SER A 287 -2.83 4.49 -4.27
CA SER A 287 -1.62 5.11 -3.72
C SER A 287 -1.81 6.57 -3.30
N PHE A 288 -2.89 7.20 -3.73
CA PHE A 288 -3.40 8.43 -3.13
C PHE A 288 -4.06 8.15 -1.80
N GLU A 289 -3.99 9.12 -0.88
CA GLU A 289 -4.79 9.06 0.33
C GLU A 289 -6.27 8.99 -0.04
N HIS A 290 -6.93 7.93 0.41
CA HIS A 290 -8.34 7.69 0.13
C HIS A 290 -9.09 7.21 1.36
N GLU A 291 -10.39 7.47 1.37
CA GLU A 291 -11.31 7.08 2.44
C GLU A 291 -12.71 6.84 1.89
N VAL A 292 -13.51 6.03 2.59
CA VAL A 292 -14.83 5.59 2.14
C VAL A 292 -15.85 5.78 3.24
N TRP A 293 -17.06 6.22 2.87
CA TRP A 293 -18.22 6.32 3.77
C TRP A 293 -19.43 5.61 3.21
N ASN A 294 -20.21 5.02 4.08
CA ASN A 294 -21.55 4.60 3.84
C ASN A 294 -22.47 5.29 4.87
N HIS A 295 -23.13 6.36 4.47
CA HIS A 295 -24.05 7.12 5.31
C HIS A 295 -25.49 6.59 5.24
N SER A 296 -25.74 5.53 4.45
CA SER A 296 -27.07 4.93 4.28
C SER A 296 -27.41 3.93 5.39
N ASP A 297 -28.69 3.57 5.47
CA ASP A 297 -29.21 2.52 6.32
C ASP A 297 -29.03 1.11 5.71
N PHE A 298 -28.39 0.99 4.54
CA PHE A 298 -28.22 -0.26 3.81
C PHE A 298 -26.73 -0.58 3.58
N VAL A 299 -26.43 -1.86 3.35
CA VAL A 299 -25.08 -2.32 3.03
C VAL A 299 -24.69 -1.88 1.62
N ARG A 300 -23.49 -1.33 1.44
CA ARG A 300 -22.88 -1.11 0.12
C ARG A 300 -22.01 -2.30 -0.25
N ILE A 301 -22.15 -2.85 -1.49
CA ILE A 301 -21.30 -3.95 -1.99
C ILE A 301 -20.73 -3.57 -3.36
N VAL A 302 -19.45 -3.76 -3.51
CA VAL A 302 -18.73 -3.66 -4.79
C VAL A 302 -17.94 -4.94 -5.05
N LEU A 303 -17.72 -5.28 -6.32
CA LEU A 303 -16.65 -6.21 -6.69
C LEU A 303 -15.36 -5.40 -6.75
N PHE A 304 -14.46 -5.71 -5.85
CA PHE A 304 -13.16 -5.06 -5.67
C PHE A 304 -12.07 -5.90 -6.36
N MET A 305 -11.21 -5.27 -7.14
CA MET A 305 -10.16 -5.96 -7.87
C MET A 305 -8.98 -5.03 -8.18
N ASN A 306 -7.87 -5.64 -8.60
CA ASN A 306 -6.62 -4.97 -8.91
C ASN A 306 -6.21 -5.20 -10.35
N PHE A 307 -5.59 -4.18 -10.95
CA PHE A 307 -5.00 -4.25 -12.29
C PHE A 307 -3.65 -3.53 -12.30
N TRP A 308 -2.70 -4.10 -13.02
CA TRP A 308 -1.43 -3.41 -13.26
C TRP A 308 -1.67 -2.14 -14.09
N HIS A 309 -1.03 -1.06 -13.67
CA HIS A 309 -1.16 0.24 -14.33
C HIS A 309 -0.77 0.14 -15.82
N PRO A 310 -1.56 0.74 -16.75
CA PRO A 310 -1.35 0.59 -18.20
C PRO A 310 -0.04 1.20 -18.72
N CYS A 311 0.65 2.04 -17.94
CA CYS A 311 1.96 2.55 -18.33
C CYS A 311 3.03 1.48 -18.44
N PHE A 312 2.87 0.32 -17.78
CA PHE A 312 3.79 -0.80 -17.90
C PHE A 312 3.48 -1.65 -19.13
N ALA A 313 4.50 -2.05 -19.87
CA ALA A 313 4.34 -3.10 -20.88
C ALA A 313 4.13 -4.46 -20.20
N ASP A 314 3.43 -5.39 -20.87
CA ASP A 314 3.13 -6.71 -20.30
C ASP A 314 4.39 -7.49 -19.89
N ARG A 315 5.49 -7.31 -20.61
CA ARG A 315 6.81 -7.89 -20.26
C ARG A 315 7.41 -7.37 -18.95
N GLU A 316 6.97 -6.22 -18.46
CA GLU A 316 7.42 -5.62 -17.21
C GLU A 316 6.68 -6.18 -15.99
N ILE A 317 5.44 -6.65 -16.18
CA ILE A 317 4.55 -7.13 -15.13
C ILE A 317 5.16 -8.26 -14.28
N PRO A 318 5.79 -9.30 -14.85
CA PRO A 318 6.36 -10.38 -14.04
C PRO A 318 7.43 -9.92 -13.02
N VAL A 319 8.17 -8.87 -13.35
CA VAL A 319 9.16 -8.29 -12.41
C VAL A 319 8.45 -7.56 -11.27
N LEU A 320 7.40 -6.81 -11.61
CA LEU A 320 6.57 -6.08 -10.64
C LEU A 320 5.82 -7.04 -9.70
N GLU A 321 5.33 -8.17 -10.22
CA GLU A 321 4.70 -9.24 -9.42
C GLU A 321 5.67 -9.84 -8.40
N ARG A 322 6.91 -10.13 -8.83
CA ARG A 322 7.94 -10.63 -7.92
C ARG A 322 8.29 -9.62 -6.83
N PHE A 323 8.41 -8.35 -7.20
CA PHE A 323 8.64 -7.26 -6.23
C PHE A 323 7.51 -7.20 -5.21
N ARG A 324 6.26 -7.16 -5.68
CA ARG A 324 5.09 -7.11 -4.81
C ARG A 324 5.04 -8.32 -3.88
N ALA A 325 5.22 -9.53 -4.41
CA ALA A 325 5.21 -10.74 -3.60
C ALA A 325 6.32 -10.76 -2.52
N ALA A 326 7.53 -10.31 -2.87
CA ALA A 326 8.64 -10.22 -1.92
C ALA A 326 8.38 -9.16 -0.84
N TYR A 327 7.78 -8.03 -1.22
CA TYR A 327 7.45 -6.96 -0.31
C TYR A 327 6.31 -7.32 0.64
N GLU A 328 5.16 -7.75 0.12
CA GLU A 328 3.94 -7.99 0.90
C GLU A 328 4.07 -9.19 1.86
N ARG A 329 4.82 -10.20 1.47
CA ARG A 329 5.12 -11.37 2.32
C ARG A 329 6.28 -11.14 3.28
N GLY A 330 7.07 -10.11 3.02
CA GLY A 330 8.26 -9.80 3.81
C GLY A 330 7.96 -8.96 5.06
N PRO A 331 8.89 -8.93 6.01
CA PRO A 331 8.74 -8.13 7.23
C PRO A 331 8.70 -6.63 6.96
N LEU A 332 9.15 -6.17 5.79
CA LEU A 332 9.12 -4.75 5.39
C LEU A 332 7.70 -4.20 5.25
N SER A 333 6.73 -4.99 4.80
CA SER A 333 5.35 -4.56 4.68
C SER A 333 4.76 -4.17 6.04
N ARG A 334 5.06 -4.94 7.09
CA ARG A 334 4.64 -4.66 8.47
C ARG A 334 5.23 -3.35 8.97
N VAL A 335 6.54 -3.17 8.80
CA VAL A 335 7.23 -1.92 9.20
C VAL A 335 6.61 -0.70 8.53
N HIS A 336 6.26 -0.78 7.26
CA HIS A 336 5.68 0.35 6.53
C HIS A 336 4.22 0.61 6.89
N ALA A 337 3.41 -0.42 7.08
CA ALA A 337 2.03 -0.28 7.53
C ALA A 337 1.95 0.44 8.88
N ASP A 338 2.79 0.05 9.82
CA ASP A 338 2.84 0.61 11.16
C ASP A 338 3.37 2.06 11.17
N ASN A 339 4.38 2.38 10.36
CA ASN A 339 4.86 3.75 10.20
C ASN A 339 3.79 4.69 9.65
N GLN A 340 2.93 4.22 8.74
CA GLN A 340 1.80 4.99 8.22
C GLN A 340 0.73 5.22 9.30
N ALA A 341 0.42 4.21 10.10
CA ALA A 341 -0.53 4.33 11.21
C ALA A 341 -0.04 5.35 12.25
N ALA A 342 1.25 5.30 12.61
CA ALA A 342 1.86 6.25 13.53
C ALA A 342 1.81 7.70 13.00
N LYS A 343 2.08 7.90 11.71
CA LYS A 343 1.99 9.21 11.04
C LYS A 343 0.56 9.75 11.07
N ARG A 344 -0.44 8.92 10.78
CA ARG A 344 -1.86 9.33 10.82
C ARG A 344 -2.32 9.74 12.20
N ALA A 345 -1.91 8.99 13.23
CA ALA A 345 -2.23 9.33 14.61
C ALA A 345 -1.67 10.72 14.97
N HIS A 346 -0.43 11.00 14.56
CA HIS A 346 0.20 12.31 14.75
C HIS A 346 -0.51 13.43 13.98
N ASP A 347 -0.83 13.22 12.70
CA ASP A 347 -1.51 14.20 11.85
C ASP A 347 -2.94 14.50 12.34
N LEU A 348 -3.62 13.50 12.95
CA LEU A 348 -4.94 13.69 13.58
C LEU A 348 -4.84 14.50 14.88
N GLU A 349 -3.81 14.27 15.71
CA GLU A 349 -3.55 15.05 16.91
C GLU A 349 -3.24 16.53 16.59
N VAL A 350 -2.52 16.77 15.50
CA VAL A 350 -2.18 18.13 15.03
C VAL A 350 -3.40 18.86 14.41
N ARG A 351 -4.35 18.13 13.83
CA ARG A 351 -5.56 18.70 13.20
C ARG A 351 -6.71 18.97 14.17
N VAL A 352 -6.66 18.50 15.42
CA VAL A 352 -7.66 18.87 16.44
C VAL A 352 -7.35 20.31 16.90
N PRO A 353 -8.18 21.31 16.59
CA PRO A 353 -7.96 22.66 17.07
C PRO A 353 -8.05 22.65 18.60
N GLN A 354 -7.07 23.22 19.28
CA GLN A 354 -7.16 23.61 20.71
C GLN A 354 -8.24 24.69 20.90
N LYS A 355 -9.50 24.39 20.61
CA LYS A 355 -10.65 25.25 20.91
C LYS A 355 -11.75 24.41 21.55
N ALA A 356 -11.50 23.98 22.76
CA ALA A 356 -12.54 23.59 23.72
C ALA A 356 -11.97 23.61 25.14
N GLN A 357 -11.35 24.72 25.54
CA GLN A 357 -11.15 25.06 26.93
C GLN A 357 -11.40 26.55 27.07
N VAL A 358 -12.65 26.95 27.02
CA VAL A 358 -13.18 28.15 27.70
C VAL A 358 -14.71 27.99 27.72
N ALA A 359 -15.27 27.53 28.82
CA ALA A 359 -16.44 28.06 29.54
C ALA A 359 -16.79 27.12 30.71
#